data_9ca58d763525e485f7788a3730379b3f
#
_entry.id   9ca58d763525e485f7788a3730379b3f
#
_cell.length_a   1.000
_cell.length_b   1.000
_cell.length_c   1.000
_cell.angle_alpha   90.00
_cell.angle_beta   90.00
_cell.angle_gamma   90.00
#
_symmetry.space_group_name_H-M   'P 1'
#
loop_
_entity.id
_entity.type
_entity.pdbx_description
1 polymer ?
#
loop_
_entity_poly.entity_id
_entity_poly.type
_entity_poly.pdbx_seq_one_letter_code
_entity_poly.pdbx_strand_id
1 'polypeptide(L)'
;MPGHVMAIDQGTTSTRAIVFDDHGVPRATAQREHEQIMPRAGWVEHDPVEIWTNTEWVVSAALDRADIAAADLAGIGVTNQRETAIVWDRTTGRPVHNALVWQDTRTQPRIDELASGEQGTFRFAARTGLPLATYFSASKIAWILDHVPGARAAAERGDLLFGTPDTWIVWNLTGGRRGGIHITDVTNASRTLLMDLTTLDWADDLLEVWGIPRAMMPEIRSSSAVLGETLLPGVATGVPIAGILGDQQAATFGQAAFDAGESKNTYGTGNFLLVGTGTEIVRSERGLITTVAYRIGDEPAHYALEGSIAVTGSLVQWLRDNLGIIQRSEDVESLAGTVDDNGGAYFVPAFSGLFAPYWRPDARGALVGLTRYVNKGHIARAALESAAFQTRDVIEAVIADSGQQLAELRVDGGMTRNDMLMQFQADILGIPVVRPTVVETTALGAAYAAGLATGVWGSLDELRAHWREDARFEPRMEEEERARRYRMWKKAVTKSLDWVDDDARTLMGTTGP
;
A
#
# COMPACT_ATOMS: atom_id res chain seq x y z
N MET A 1 -4.77 -20.55 27.13
CA MET A 1 -4.09 -19.32 26.66
C MET A 1 -5.13 -18.48 25.95
N PRO A 2 -5.05 -17.16 25.95
CA PRO A 2 -5.94 -16.34 25.15
C PRO A 2 -5.88 -16.80 23.69
N GLY A 3 -7.04 -17.02 23.07
CA GLY A 3 -7.12 -17.60 21.71
C GLY A 3 -7.51 -16.58 20.64
N HIS A 4 -7.55 -15.29 20.98
CA HIS A 4 -7.93 -14.24 20.05
C HIS A 4 -6.79 -13.29 19.76
N VAL A 5 -6.70 -12.81 18.52
CA VAL A 5 -5.76 -11.77 18.11
C VAL A 5 -6.55 -10.63 17.49
N MET A 6 -6.24 -9.40 17.86
CA MET A 6 -6.84 -8.22 17.23
C MET A 6 -5.88 -7.64 16.20
N ALA A 7 -6.41 -7.26 15.04
CA ALA A 7 -5.72 -6.41 14.09
C ALA A 7 -6.33 -5.01 14.08
N ILE A 8 -5.48 -3.98 14.11
CA ILE A 8 -5.84 -2.59 13.84
C ILE A 8 -5.33 -2.26 12.44
N ASP A 9 -6.24 -1.93 11.54
CA ASP A 9 -5.97 -1.58 10.15
C ASP A 9 -6.30 -0.10 9.92
N GLN A 10 -5.28 0.73 9.85
CA GLN A 10 -5.41 2.16 9.58
C GLN A 10 -5.21 2.42 8.08
N GLY A 11 -6.27 2.34 7.32
CA GLY A 11 -6.28 2.59 5.87
C GLY A 11 -6.36 4.07 5.49
N THR A 12 -6.34 4.35 4.19
CA THR A 12 -6.40 5.73 3.66
C THR A 12 -7.73 6.43 3.98
N THR A 13 -8.85 5.70 4.06
CA THR A 13 -10.18 6.31 4.24
C THR A 13 -10.83 6.00 5.57
N SER A 14 -10.32 5.01 6.31
CA SER A 14 -10.93 4.55 7.55
C SER A 14 -9.93 3.83 8.44
N THR A 15 -10.24 3.77 9.73
CA THR A 15 -9.59 2.90 10.70
C THR A 15 -10.52 1.74 11.01
N ARG A 16 -9.97 0.53 11.12
CA ARG A 16 -10.71 -0.70 11.37
C ARG A 16 -10.04 -1.51 12.47
N ALA A 17 -10.80 -2.19 13.30
CA ALA A 17 -10.32 -3.25 14.19
C ALA A 17 -11.08 -4.54 13.91
N ILE A 18 -10.35 -5.65 13.80
CA ILE A 18 -10.92 -6.98 13.58
C ILE A 18 -10.35 -7.93 14.63
N VAL A 19 -11.23 -8.66 15.31
CA VAL A 19 -10.85 -9.74 16.21
C VAL A 19 -10.90 -11.05 15.43
N PHE A 20 -9.80 -11.78 15.44
CA PHE A 20 -9.67 -13.11 14.83
C PHE A 20 -9.55 -14.17 15.91
N ASP A 21 -10.08 -15.36 15.62
CA ASP A 21 -9.82 -16.55 16.45
C ASP A 21 -8.49 -17.24 16.06
N ASP A 22 -8.17 -18.33 16.74
CA ASP A 22 -6.99 -19.17 16.52
C ASP A 22 -6.97 -19.92 15.18
N HIS A 23 -8.07 -19.84 14.42
CA HIS A 23 -8.16 -20.35 13.05
C HIS A 23 -8.04 -19.23 12.00
N GLY A 24 -7.80 -17.98 12.42
CA GLY A 24 -7.74 -16.83 11.54
C GLY A 24 -9.11 -16.38 10.99
N VAL A 25 -10.21 -16.82 11.63
CA VAL A 25 -11.57 -16.45 11.22
C VAL A 25 -11.98 -15.15 11.94
N PRO A 26 -12.46 -14.12 11.21
CA PRO A 26 -12.93 -12.90 11.82
C PRO A 26 -14.19 -13.14 12.67
N ARG A 27 -14.14 -12.74 13.95
CA ARG A 27 -15.25 -12.85 14.92
C ARG A 27 -16.03 -11.57 15.06
N ALA A 28 -15.35 -10.44 15.02
CA ALA A 28 -15.98 -9.13 15.06
C ALA A 28 -15.16 -8.11 14.27
N THR A 29 -15.86 -7.13 13.70
CA THR A 29 -15.26 -6.02 12.98
C THR A 29 -15.91 -4.72 13.43
N ALA A 30 -15.08 -3.70 13.70
CA ALA A 30 -15.50 -2.33 13.88
C ALA A 30 -14.71 -1.43 12.92
N GLN A 31 -15.37 -0.49 12.27
CA GLN A 31 -14.76 0.42 11.31
C GLN A 31 -15.35 1.82 11.48
N ARG A 32 -14.49 2.82 11.27
CA ARG A 32 -14.87 4.23 11.26
C ARG A 32 -14.08 4.98 10.21
N GLU A 33 -14.79 5.73 9.36
CA GLU A 33 -14.17 6.61 8.37
C GLU A 33 -13.57 7.84 9.04
N HIS A 34 -12.61 8.48 8.37
CA HIS A 34 -12.05 9.78 8.75
C HIS A 34 -12.08 10.74 7.57
N GLU A 35 -12.03 12.04 7.89
CA GLU A 35 -12.11 13.09 6.90
C GLU A 35 -10.91 13.07 5.95
N GLN A 36 -11.19 13.24 4.65
CA GLN A 36 -10.18 13.46 3.62
C GLN A 36 -10.05 14.96 3.40
N ILE A 37 -8.99 15.57 3.95
CA ILE A 37 -8.77 17.00 3.89
C ILE A 37 -7.98 17.32 2.62
N MET A 38 -8.55 18.13 1.72
CA MET A 38 -7.95 18.50 0.44
C MET A 38 -7.83 20.03 0.34
N PRO A 39 -6.80 20.66 0.96
CA PRO A 39 -6.70 22.12 1.04
C PRO A 39 -6.49 22.79 -0.33
N ARG A 40 -5.83 22.09 -1.26
CA ARG A 40 -5.55 22.54 -2.64
C ARG A 40 -5.49 21.34 -3.59
N ALA A 41 -5.50 21.61 -4.88
CA ALA A 41 -5.30 20.55 -5.88
C ALA A 41 -3.97 19.80 -5.65
N GLY A 42 -4.02 18.49 -5.55
CA GLY A 42 -2.87 17.62 -5.28
C GLY A 42 -2.40 17.58 -3.81
N TRP A 43 -3.03 18.32 -2.90
CA TRP A 43 -2.77 18.26 -1.46
C TRP A 43 -3.77 17.35 -0.78
N VAL A 44 -3.26 16.40 0.00
CA VAL A 44 -4.09 15.43 0.72
C VAL A 44 -3.56 15.29 2.15
N GLU A 45 -4.43 15.54 3.12
CA GLU A 45 -4.11 15.53 4.54
C GLU A 45 -5.13 14.73 5.35
N HIS A 46 -4.67 14.17 6.47
CA HIS A 46 -5.53 13.61 7.50
C HIS A 46 -5.25 14.27 8.86
N ASP A 47 -6.28 14.35 9.72
CA ASP A 47 -6.08 14.77 11.11
C ASP A 47 -5.56 13.57 11.94
N PRO A 48 -4.31 13.62 12.47
CA PRO A 48 -3.80 12.53 13.29
C PRO A 48 -4.57 12.32 14.59
N VAL A 49 -5.23 13.36 15.09
CA VAL A 49 -6.07 13.26 16.31
C VAL A 49 -7.34 12.47 16.00
N GLU A 50 -7.94 12.68 14.83
CA GLU A 50 -9.08 11.88 14.38
C GLU A 50 -8.68 10.41 14.16
N ILE A 51 -7.53 10.15 13.52
CA ILE A 51 -6.99 8.78 13.36
C ILE A 51 -6.88 8.10 14.74
N TRP A 52 -6.33 8.78 15.74
CA TRP A 52 -6.22 8.23 17.09
C TRP A 52 -7.58 7.99 17.73
N THR A 53 -8.48 8.97 17.71
CA THR A 53 -9.83 8.86 18.27
C THR A 53 -10.62 7.72 17.63
N ASN A 54 -10.47 7.55 16.31
CA ASN A 54 -11.08 6.44 15.59
C ASN A 54 -10.46 5.10 16.02
N THR A 55 -9.13 5.05 16.25
CA THR A 55 -8.45 3.85 16.75
C THR A 55 -8.99 3.43 18.11
N GLU A 56 -9.09 4.35 19.08
CA GLU A 56 -9.67 4.06 20.41
C GLU A 56 -11.09 3.50 20.27
N TRP A 57 -11.89 4.14 19.44
CA TRP A 57 -13.28 3.72 19.24
C TRP A 57 -13.41 2.34 18.60
N VAL A 58 -12.65 2.04 17.52
CA VAL A 58 -12.76 0.74 16.84
C VAL A 58 -12.24 -0.41 17.70
N VAL A 59 -11.19 -0.17 18.52
CA VAL A 59 -10.68 -1.17 19.46
C VAL A 59 -11.74 -1.53 20.50
N SER A 60 -12.35 -0.54 21.14
CA SER A 60 -13.45 -0.76 22.09
C SER A 60 -14.63 -1.46 21.45
N ALA A 61 -15.10 -0.94 20.31
CA ALA A 61 -16.28 -1.48 19.63
C ALA A 61 -16.06 -2.91 19.09
N ALA A 62 -14.82 -3.27 18.72
CA ALA A 62 -14.52 -4.63 18.27
C ALA A 62 -14.53 -5.64 19.43
N LEU A 63 -14.00 -5.26 20.61
CA LEU A 63 -14.10 -6.07 21.84
C LEU A 63 -15.55 -6.28 22.25
N ASP A 64 -16.34 -5.19 22.31
CA ASP A 64 -17.76 -5.25 22.65
C ASP A 64 -18.55 -6.16 21.69
N ARG A 65 -18.30 -6.06 20.38
CA ARG A 65 -18.98 -6.88 19.36
C ARG A 65 -18.55 -8.35 19.39
N ALA A 66 -17.30 -8.63 19.79
CA ALA A 66 -16.80 -9.98 19.97
C ALA A 66 -17.29 -10.62 21.28
N ASP A 67 -17.85 -9.82 22.20
CA ASP A 67 -18.22 -10.22 23.56
C ASP A 67 -17.01 -10.83 24.33
N ILE A 68 -15.83 -10.18 24.22
CA ILE A 68 -14.60 -10.57 24.90
C ILE A 68 -13.98 -9.42 25.68
N ALA A 69 -13.23 -9.76 26.71
CA ALA A 69 -12.39 -8.79 27.43
C ALA A 69 -11.03 -8.63 26.75
N ALA A 70 -10.35 -7.51 27.00
CA ALA A 70 -8.98 -7.30 26.51
C ALA A 70 -8.00 -8.40 26.98
N ALA A 71 -8.22 -8.98 28.16
CA ALA A 71 -7.43 -10.09 28.69
C ALA A 71 -7.55 -11.41 27.88
N ASP A 72 -8.57 -11.53 27.02
CA ASP A 72 -8.75 -12.67 26.13
C ASP A 72 -7.96 -12.53 24.83
N LEU A 73 -7.34 -11.35 24.59
CA LEU A 73 -6.45 -11.12 23.47
C LEU A 73 -5.04 -11.61 23.81
N ALA A 74 -4.49 -12.45 22.95
CA ALA A 74 -3.09 -12.86 23.01
C ALA A 74 -2.15 -11.74 22.54
N GLY A 75 -2.63 -10.89 21.63
CA GLY A 75 -1.88 -9.75 21.12
C GLY A 75 -2.66 -8.89 20.13
N ILE A 76 -2.05 -7.75 19.81
CA ILE A 76 -2.53 -6.80 18.80
C ILE A 76 -1.49 -6.68 17.70
N GLY A 77 -1.95 -6.81 16.44
CA GLY A 77 -1.21 -6.44 15.26
C GLY A 77 -1.69 -5.09 14.71
N VAL A 78 -0.76 -4.27 14.24
CA VAL A 78 -1.05 -2.97 13.62
C VAL A 78 -0.62 -3.01 12.16
N THR A 79 -1.51 -2.60 11.27
CA THR A 79 -1.19 -2.35 9.87
C THR A 79 -1.72 -0.98 9.46
N ASN A 80 -1.11 -0.38 8.45
CA ASN A 80 -1.39 1.01 8.12
C ASN A 80 -1.13 1.34 6.66
N GLN A 81 -1.81 2.38 6.16
CA GLN A 81 -1.38 3.09 4.96
C GLN A 81 0.08 3.52 5.11
N ARG A 82 0.91 3.17 4.14
CA ARG A 82 2.35 3.46 4.21
C ARG A 82 2.65 4.91 3.83
N GLU A 83 3.86 5.36 4.06
CA GLU A 83 4.48 6.62 3.61
C GLU A 83 3.84 7.91 4.15
N THR A 84 2.62 7.87 4.67
CA THR A 84 1.95 9.01 5.28
C THR A 84 2.77 9.51 6.47
N ALA A 85 3.08 10.81 6.49
CA ALA A 85 4.02 11.40 7.46
C ALA A 85 3.28 12.18 8.54
N ILE A 86 3.53 11.85 9.80
CA ILE A 86 3.02 12.53 10.99
C ILE A 86 4.20 13.06 11.80
N VAL A 87 4.14 14.34 12.19
CA VAL A 87 5.13 14.96 13.08
C VAL A 87 4.42 15.55 14.28
N TRP A 88 4.89 15.23 15.50
CA TRP A 88 4.26 15.69 16.73
C TRP A 88 5.29 16.05 17.79
N ASP A 89 4.87 16.89 18.73
CA ASP A 89 5.65 17.27 19.91
C ASP A 89 5.60 16.15 20.95
N ARG A 90 6.77 15.64 21.35
CA ARG A 90 6.89 14.50 22.27
C ARG A 90 6.37 14.79 23.69
N THR A 91 6.39 16.07 24.10
CA THR A 91 6.00 16.49 25.45
C THR A 91 4.49 16.68 25.57
N THR A 92 3.91 17.32 24.56
CA THR A 92 2.47 17.63 24.54
C THR A 92 1.63 16.53 23.89
N GLY A 93 2.23 15.71 23.02
CA GLY A 93 1.56 14.73 22.18
C GLY A 93 0.72 15.35 21.08
N ARG A 94 0.92 16.63 20.77
CA ARG A 94 0.14 17.31 19.72
C ARG A 94 0.85 17.26 18.38
N PRO A 95 0.16 16.84 17.31
CA PRO A 95 0.67 17.02 15.96
C PRO A 95 0.96 18.49 15.67
N VAL A 96 2.08 18.77 14.98
CA VAL A 96 2.46 20.15 14.60
C VAL A 96 1.77 20.57 13.30
N HIS A 97 1.29 19.61 12.54
CA HIS A 97 0.55 19.76 11.29
C HIS A 97 -0.35 18.53 11.09
N ASN A 98 -1.33 18.62 10.18
CA ASN A 98 -2.02 17.43 9.69
C ASN A 98 -1.02 16.43 9.09
N ALA A 99 -1.34 15.16 9.09
CA ALA A 99 -0.57 14.14 8.40
C ALA A 99 -0.56 14.42 6.89
N LEU A 100 0.62 14.39 6.27
CA LEU A 100 0.72 14.47 4.81
C LEU A 100 0.60 13.06 4.23
N VAL A 101 -0.48 12.83 3.49
CA VAL A 101 -0.85 11.51 2.99
C VAL A 101 0.08 11.07 1.85
N TRP A 102 0.25 9.78 1.64
CA TRP A 102 1.06 9.20 0.56
C TRP A 102 0.69 9.70 -0.84
N GLN A 103 -0.56 10.12 -1.05
CA GLN A 103 -1.08 10.68 -2.31
C GLN A 103 -0.71 12.15 -2.54
N ASP A 104 -0.20 12.83 -1.50
CA ASP A 104 0.09 14.26 -1.55
C ASP A 104 1.26 14.58 -2.49
N THR A 105 1.08 15.57 -3.37
CA THR A 105 2.06 15.93 -4.39
C THR A 105 2.73 17.30 -4.16
N ARG A 106 2.44 17.98 -3.02
CA ARG A 106 2.98 19.34 -2.72
C ARG A 106 4.50 19.41 -2.70
N THR A 107 5.18 18.29 -2.49
CA THR A 107 6.64 18.20 -2.39
C THR A 107 7.33 18.01 -3.75
N GLN A 108 6.59 18.03 -4.87
CA GLN A 108 7.14 17.82 -6.21
C GLN A 108 8.32 18.74 -6.56
N PRO A 109 8.33 20.05 -6.22
CA PRO A 109 9.48 20.91 -6.52
C PRO A 109 10.79 20.42 -5.88
N ARG A 110 10.73 19.86 -4.66
CA ARG A 110 11.93 19.31 -3.99
C ARG A 110 12.38 18.00 -4.65
N ILE A 111 11.44 17.18 -5.10
CA ILE A 111 11.74 15.96 -5.87
C ILE A 111 12.45 16.34 -7.18
N ASP A 112 11.93 17.30 -7.93
CA ASP A 112 12.51 17.72 -9.21
C ASP A 112 13.93 18.30 -9.02
N GLU A 113 14.14 19.10 -7.97
CA GLU A 113 15.46 19.60 -7.59
C GLU A 113 16.48 18.47 -7.36
N LEU A 114 16.10 17.47 -6.54
CA LEU A 114 16.99 16.35 -6.23
C LEU A 114 17.20 15.40 -7.42
N ALA A 115 16.23 15.30 -8.31
CA ALA A 115 16.28 14.48 -9.52
C ALA A 115 17.04 15.16 -10.68
N SER A 116 17.41 16.45 -10.57
CA SER A 116 18.10 17.19 -11.64
C SER A 116 19.55 16.76 -11.90
N GLY A 117 20.11 15.92 -11.01
CA GLY A 117 21.47 15.37 -11.17
C GLY A 117 21.54 14.21 -12.17
N GLU A 118 22.76 13.75 -12.49
CA GLU A 118 23.02 12.67 -13.47
C GLU A 118 22.26 11.37 -13.19
N GLN A 119 22.02 11.03 -11.92
CA GLN A 119 21.31 9.82 -11.52
C GLN A 119 19.77 9.94 -11.58
N GLY A 120 19.26 11.15 -11.85
CA GLY A 120 17.82 11.40 -12.00
C GLY A 120 17.00 10.92 -10.81
N THR A 121 15.81 10.39 -11.10
CA THR A 121 14.87 9.88 -10.11
C THR A 121 15.38 8.64 -9.36
N PHE A 122 16.37 7.92 -9.85
CA PHE A 122 16.91 6.71 -9.22
C PHE A 122 18.15 6.95 -8.33
N ARG A 123 18.45 8.23 -8.02
CA ARG A 123 19.63 8.64 -7.23
C ARG A 123 19.83 7.86 -5.93
N PHE A 124 18.79 7.50 -5.23
CA PHE A 124 18.87 6.79 -3.95
C PHE A 124 18.43 5.32 -4.03
N ALA A 125 18.01 4.85 -5.20
CA ALA A 125 17.44 3.52 -5.39
C ALA A 125 18.40 2.37 -5.03
N ALA A 126 19.70 2.54 -5.26
CA ALA A 126 20.69 1.53 -4.91
C ALA A 126 20.74 1.23 -3.39
N ARG A 127 20.39 2.20 -2.55
CA ARG A 127 20.37 2.03 -1.09
C ARG A 127 18.98 1.77 -0.54
N THR A 128 18.01 2.55 -0.98
CA THR A 128 16.64 2.54 -0.42
C THR A 128 15.69 1.61 -1.17
N GLY A 129 16.03 1.16 -2.38
CA GLY A 129 15.14 0.44 -3.28
C GLY A 129 14.06 1.30 -3.93
N LEU A 130 14.07 2.63 -3.71
CA LEU A 130 12.99 3.53 -4.06
C LEU A 130 13.44 4.60 -5.05
N PRO A 131 12.62 4.95 -6.05
CA PRO A 131 12.84 6.15 -6.85
C PRO A 131 12.50 7.41 -6.04
N LEU A 132 13.04 8.56 -6.45
CA LEU A 132 12.60 9.87 -5.94
C LEU A 132 11.16 10.12 -6.42
N ALA A 133 10.23 10.21 -5.48
CA ALA A 133 8.84 10.54 -5.75
C ALA A 133 8.19 11.19 -4.51
N THR A 134 7.16 11.99 -4.73
CA THR A 134 6.34 12.58 -3.65
C THR A 134 5.64 11.51 -2.81
N TYR A 135 5.55 10.31 -3.32
CA TYR A 135 4.94 9.15 -2.70
C TYR A 135 5.54 8.82 -1.31
N PHE A 136 6.87 8.90 -1.16
CA PHE A 136 7.59 8.46 0.03
C PHE A 136 7.69 9.54 1.12
N SER A 137 8.00 9.14 2.37
CA SER A 137 7.86 10.00 3.56
C SER A 137 8.85 11.16 3.62
N ALA A 138 10.11 10.98 3.18
CA ALA A 138 11.20 11.93 3.39
C ALA A 138 10.86 13.36 2.96
N SER A 139 10.30 13.52 1.75
CA SER A 139 9.94 14.83 1.22
C SER A 139 8.85 15.52 2.03
N LYS A 140 7.90 14.76 2.58
CA LYS A 140 6.80 15.24 3.43
C LYS A 140 7.30 15.71 4.79
N ILE A 141 8.21 14.94 5.40
CA ILE A 141 8.85 15.35 6.67
C ILE A 141 9.60 16.65 6.48
N ALA A 142 10.46 16.74 5.46
CA ALA A 142 11.23 17.94 5.14
C ALA A 142 10.31 19.14 4.94
N TRP A 143 9.21 18.95 4.19
CA TRP A 143 8.22 20.01 3.95
C TRP A 143 7.59 20.52 5.27
N ILE A 144 7.19 19.64 6.17
CA ILE A 144 6.62 20.03 7.49
C ILE A 144 7.64 20.85 8.27
N LEU A 145 8.91 20.40 8.33
CA LEU A 145 9.97 21.11 9.06
C LEU A 145 10.25 22.51 8.49
N ASP A 146 10.10 22.68 7.18
CA ASP A 146 10.38 23.95 6.49
C ASP A 146 9.21 24.94 6.54
N HIS A 147 7.96 24.44 6.58
CA HIS A 147 6.77 25.28 6.43
C HIS A 147 5.99 25.50 7.73
N VAL A 148 6.20 24.67 8.76
CA VAL A 148 5.58 24.90 10.07
C VAL A 148 6.50 25.78 10.93
N PRO A 149 6.04 26.98 11.36
CA PRO A 149 6.87 27.90 12.11
C PRO A 149 7.49 27.25 13.37
N GLY A 150 8.82 27.29 13.47
CA GLY A 150 9.57 26.76 14.62
C GLY A 150 9.78 25.24 14.61
N ALA A 151 9.19 24.49 13.70
CA ALA A 151 9.28 23.02 13.67
C ALA A 151 10.73 22.53 13.47
N ARG A 152 11.48 23.12 12.54
CA ARG A 152 12.89 22.75 12.31
C ARG A 152 13.74 22.90 13.58
N ALA A 153 13.68 24.07 14.23
CA ALA A 153 14.42 24.31 15.46
C ALA A 153 13.99 23.38 16.61
N ALA A 154 12.71 23.03 16.69
CA ALA A 154 12.20 22.07 17.67
C ALA A 154 12.69 20.63 17.36
N ALA A 155 12.72 20.23 16.09
CA ALA A 155 13.25 18.95 15.67
C ALA A 155 14.76 18.81 15.98
N GLU A 156 15.55 19.84 15.70
CA GLU A 156 16.99 19.90 16.03
C GLU A 156 17.27 19.78 17.53
N ARG A 157 16.39 20.31 18.38
CA ARG A 157 16.48 20.12 19.84
C ARG A 157 16.00 18.74 20.32
N GLY A 158 15.41 17.92 19.43
CA GLY A 158 14.84 16.63 19.77
C GLY A 158 13.46 16.72 20.44
N ASP A 159 12.75 17.86 20.32
CA ASP A 159 11.41 18.05 20.86
C ASP A 159 10.32 17.38 20.02
N LEU A 160 10.59 17.15 18.72
CA LEU A 160 9.63 16.55 17.77
C LEU A 160 9.95 15.07 17.52
N LEU A 161 8.89 14.32 17.27
CA LEU A 161 8.92 12.94 16.80
C LEU A 161 8.28 12.86 15.41
N PHE A 162 8.80 11.98 14.59
CA PHE A 162 8.22 11.56 13.32
C PHE A 162 7.70 10.13 13.42
N GLY A 163 6.66 9.81 12.68
CA GLY A 163 6.21 8.45 12.42
C GLY A 163 5.29 8.36 11.23
N THR A 164 5.19 7.18 10.68
CA THR A 164 4.09 6.72 9.86
C THR A 164 2.89 6.39 10.77
N PRO A 165 1.69 6.13 10.25
CA PRO A 165 0.51 5.91 11.10
C PRO A 165 0.66 4.78 12.12
N ASP A 166 1.44 3.72 11.81
CA ASP A 166 1.80 2.67 12.79
C ASP A 166 2.49 3.24 14.02
N THR A 167 3.53 4.05 13.82
CA THR A 167 4.28 4.69 14.90
C THR A 167 3.38 5.58 15.77
N TRP A 168 2.51 6.37 15.14
CA TRP A 168 1.55 7.22 15.83
C TRP A 168 0.57 6.43 16.68
N ILE A 169 0.03 5.34 16.12
CA ILE A 169 -0.91 4.45 16.82
C ILE A 169 -0.21 3.75 17.97
N VAL A 170 0.96 3.13 17.74
CA VAL A 170 1.71 2.41 18.77
C VAL A 170 2.15 3.35 19.89
N TRP A 171 2.65 4.54 19.56
CA TRP A 171 3.04 5.54 20.56
C TRP A 171 1.85 5.91 21.46
N ASN A 172 0.68 6.14 20.91
CA ASN A 172 -0.52 6.45 21.67
C ASN A 172 -1.04 5.24 22.47
N LEU A 173 -1.10 4.05 21.88
CA LEU A 173 -1.53 2.81 22.55
C LEU A 173 -0.66 2.48 23.77
N THR A 174 0.63 2.82 23.74
CA THR A 174 1.59 2.52 24.81
C THR A 174 1.77 3.64 25.83
N GLY A 175 0.88 4.65 25.80
CA GLY A 175 0.82 5.71 26.81
C GLY A 175 1.07 7.13 26.31
N GLY A 176 1.45 7.31 25.04
CA GLY A 176 1.63 8.63 24.42
C GLY A 176 2.67 9.48 25.19
N ARG A 177 2.31 10.72 25.51
CA ARG A 177 3.17 11.63 26.29
C ARG A 177 3.59 11.12 27.67
N ARG A 178 3.03 10.02 28.14
CA ARG A 178 3.37 9.39 29.45
C ARG A 178 4.35 8.23 29.31
N GLY A 179 5.18 8.24 28.27
CA GLY A 179 6.21 7.23 28.04
C GLY A 179 5.88 6.25 26.90
N GLY A 180 5.06 6.69 25.94
CA GLY A 180 4.75 5.91 24.75
C GLY A 180 5.99 5.48 23.98
N ILE A 181 5.99 4.27 23.45
CA ILE A 181 7.10 3.67 22.72
C ILE A 181 7.13 4.25 21.31
N HIS A 182 8.29 4.80 20.92
CA HIS A 182 8.49 5.44 19.62
C HIS A 182 9.22 4.48 18.67
N ILE A 183 8.48 3.63 17.98
CA ILE A 183 9.00 2.59 17.10
C ILE A 183 8.21 2.56 15.79
N THR A 184 8.83 2.01 14.76
CA THR A 184 8.22 1.54 13.51
C THR A 184 8.79 0.19 13.16
N ASP A 185 8.23 -0.51 12.17
CA ASP A 185 8.80 -1.75 11.68
C ASP A 185 9.64 -1.56 10.42
N VAL A 186 10.41 -2.60 10.05
CA VAL A 186 11.27 -2.59 8.86
C VAL A 186 10.47 -2.38 7.57
N THR A 187 9.20 -2.78 7.49
CA THR A 187 8.39 -2.65 6.28
C THR A 187 7.96 -1.20 6.06
N ASN A 188 7.48 -0.51 7.10
CA ASN A 188 7.15 0.91 7.05
C ASN A 188 8.42 1.77 6.85
N ALA A 189 9.51 1.47 7.58
CA ALA A 189 10.78 2.17 7.43
C ALA A 189 11.32 2.09 6.00
N SER A 190 11.18 0.94 5.32
CA SER A 190 11.62 0.77 3.93
C SER A 190 10.87 1.65 2.92
N ARG A 191 9.79 2.33 3.34
CA ARG A 191 8.96 3.21 2.49
C ARG A 191 9.25 4.69 2.66
N THR A 192 10.29 5.04 3.40
CA THR A 192 10.54 6.43 3.80
C THR A 192 11.52 7.21 2.91
N LEU A 193 12.32 6.56 2.05
CA LEU A 193 13.53 7.10 1.40
C LEU A 193 14.66 7.43 2.38
N LEU A 194 14.63 6.92 3.61
CA LEU A 194 15.59 7.24 4.66
C LEU A 194 16.27 6.00 5.25
N MET A 195 15.74 4.80 5.00
CA MET A 195 16.32 3.54 5.48
C MET A 195 17.23 2.92 4.42
N ASP A 196 18.38 2.41 4.82
CA ASP A 196 19.23 1.56 4.00
C ASP A 196 18.74 0.11 4.07
N LEU A 197 18.41 -0.47 2.91
CA LEU A 197 17.87 -1.85 2.83
C LEU A 197 18.87 -2.92 3.31
N THR A 198 20.17 -2.62 3.30
CA THR A 198 21.21 -3.60 3.68
C THR A 198 21.41 -3.63 5.19
N THR A 199 21.42 -2.46 5.84
CA THR A 199 21.61 -2.34 7.28
C THR A 199 20.32 -2.40 8.07
N LEU A 200 19.18 -2.16 7.41
CA LEU A 200 17.85 -2.01 8.03
C LEU A 200 17.81 -0.94 9.12
N ASP A 201 18.62 0.12 8.95
CA ASP A 201 18.66 1.28 9.85
C ASP A 201 18.56 2.57 9.03
N TRP A 202 18.26 3.67 9.72
CA TRP A 202 18.25 5.01 9.13
C TRP A 202 19.64 5.38 8.61
N ALA A 203 19.70 5.88 7.38
CA ALA A 203 20.94 6.30 6.75
C ALA A 203 21.21 7.78 7.04
N ASP A 204 22.26 8.09 7.82
CA ASP A 204 22.56 9.44 8.29
C ASP A 204 22.80 10.44 7.13
N ASP A 205 23.44 10.00 6.06
CA ASP A 205 23.67 10.81 4.86
C ASP A 205 22.36 11.11 4.10
N LEU A 206 21.39 10.18 4.09
CA LEU A 206 20.06 10.45 3.52
C LEU A 206 19.28 11.42 4.42
N LEU A 207 19.34 11.25 5.74
CA LEU A 207 18.75 12.19 6.68
C LEU A 207 19.31 13.61 6.47
N GLU A 208 20.62 13.74 6.27
CA GLU A 208 21.29 15.02 6.00
C GLU A 208 20.80 15.66 4.68
N VAL A 209 20.69 14.90 3.59
CA VAL A 209 20.16 15.39 2.30
C VAL A 209 18.76 15.99 2.43
N TRP A 210 17.92 15.38 3.27
CA TRP A 210 16.56 15.85 3.52
C TRP A 210 16.48 16.89 4.65
N GLY A 211 17.58 17.12 5.38
CA GLY A 211 17.63 18.00 6.55
C GLY A 211 16.74 17.51 7.70
N ILE A 212 16.69 16.19 7.92
CA ILE A 212 15.87 15.54 8.95
C ILE A 212 16.76 15.11 10.10
N PRO A 213 16.56 15.67 11.32
CA PRO A 213 17.35 15.25 12.50
C PRO A 213 17.06 13.79 12.89
N ARG A 214 18.13 12.98 13.06
CA ARG A 214 17.99 11.57 13.48
C ARG A 214 17.24 11.44 14.82
N ALA A 215 17.33 12.42 15.70
CA ALA A 215 16.67 12.41 17.02
C ALA A 215 15.13 12.35 16.96
N MET A 216 14.53 12.68 15.81
CA MET A 216 13.08 12.60 15.61
C MET A 216 12.63 11.28 14.99
N MET A 217 13.55 10.42 14.59
CA MET A 217 13.22 9.15 13.92
C MET A 217 12.87 8.06 14.93
N PRO A 218 11.86 7.21 14.65
CA PRO A 218 11.52 6.07 15.50
C PRO A 218 12.62 5.00 15.45
N GLU A 219 12.70 4.17 16.48
CA GLU A 219 13.52 2.96 16.43
C GLU A 219 12.89 1.94 15.46
N ILE A 220 13.68 1.36 14.55
CA ILE A 220 13.22 0.34 13.61
C ILE A 220 13.24 -1.02 14.31
N ARG A 221 12.11 -1.72 14.29
CA ARG A 221 11.93 -3.02 14.90
C ARG A 221 11.50 -4.07 13.87
N SER A 222 11.47 -5.31 14.31
CA SER A 222 10.93 -6.44 13.55
C SER A 222 9.43 -6.32 13.32
N SER A 223 8.91 -6.87 12.22
CA SER A 223 7.48 -6.87 11.92
C SER A 223 6.67 -7.80 12.83
N SER A 224 7.30 -8.88 13.34
CA SER A 224 6.68 -9.85 14.26
C SER A 224 7.61 -10.09 15.44
N ALA A 225 7.31 -9.44 16.55
CA ALA A 225 7.96 -9.56 17.85
C ALA A 225 7.08 -8.90 18.91
N VAL A 226 7.21 -9.28 20.20
CA VAL A 226 6.56 -8.53 21.27
C VAL A 226 7.28 -7.19 21.45
N LEU A 227 6.62 -6.10 21.08
CA LEU A 227 7.19 -4.76 20.95
C LEU A 227 6.88 -3.85 22.14
N GLY A 228 5.81 -4.16 22.87
CA GLY A 228 5.35 -3.41 24.02
C GLY A 228 3.96 -3.86 24.44
N GLU A 229 3.37 -3.16 25.40
CA GLU A 229 2.02 -3.45 25.90
C GLU A 229 1.14 -2.20 25.82
N THR A 230 -0.14 -2.41 25.59
CA THR A 230 -1.12 -1.33 25.56
C THR A 230 -1.33 -0.72 26.95
N LEU A 231 -1.46 0.61 26.99
CA LEU A 231 -1.86 1.41 28.14
C LEU A 231 -3.10 2.26 27.81
N LEU A 232 -4.16 1.61 27.35
CA LEU A 232 -5.43 2.25 27.00
C LEU A 232 -6.45 2.01 28.13
N PRO A 233 -6.55 2.95 29.11
CA PRO A 233 -7.35 2.74 30.32
C PRO A 233 -8.84 2.54 29.98
N GLY A 234 -9.44 1.50 30.58
CA GLY A 234 -10.87 1.17 30.41
C GLY A 234 -11.22 0.44 29.11
N VAL A 235 -10.25 0.27 28.21
CA VAL A 235 -10.46 -0.43 26.92
C VAL A 235 -9.51 -1.62 26.79
N ALA A 236 -8.21 -1.36 26.70
CA ALA A 236 -7.19 -2.39 26.55
C ALA A 236 -5.92 -1.97 27.30
N THR A 237 -5.56 -2.69 28.36
CA THR A 237 -4.33 -2.45 29.14
C THR A 237 -3.63 -3.77 29.36
N GLY A 238 -2.31 -3.81 29.12
CA GLY A 238 -1.49 -5.01 29.29
C GLY A 238 -1.63 -6.02 28.14
N VAL A 239 -2.20 -5.63 27.01
CA VAL A 239 -2.25 -6.50 25.82
C VAL A 239 -0.97 -6.28 25.00
N PRO A 240 -0.23 -7.36 24.64
CA PRO A 240 0.98 -7.23 23.84
C PRO A 240 0.68 -6.61 22.45
N ILE A 241 1.46 -5.59 22.05
CA ILE A 241 1.55 -5.16 20.65
C ILE A 241 2.68 -5.99 20.06
N ALA A 242 2.36 -6.88 19.13
CA ALA A 242 3.26 -7.95 18.71
C ALA A 242 3.42 -8.10 17.20
N GLY A 243 2.75 -7.26 16.41
CA GLY A 243 2.87 -7.23 14.95
C GLY A 243 2.74 -5.81 14.43
N ILE A 244 3.63 -5.39 13.53
CA ILE A 244 3.54 -4.13 12.78
C ILE A 244 3.95 -4.41 11.34
N LEU A 245 3.11 -4.04 10.39
CA LEU A 245 3.36 -4.21 8.96
C LEU A 245 2.68 -3.08 8.18
N GLY A 246 3.34 -2.55 7.15
CA GLY A 246 2.67 -1.74 6.14
C GLY A 246 1.55 -2.53 5.45
N ASP A 247 0.50 -1.87 5.01
CA ASP A 247 -0.74 -2.49 4.50
C ASP A 247 -0.51 -3.55 3.41
N GLN A 248 0.38 -3.27 2.46
CA GLN A 248 0.63 -4.18 1.36
C GLN A 248 1.50 -5.37 1.78
N GLN A 249 2.44 -5.17 2.70
CA GLN A 249 3.22 -6.24 3.33
C GLN A 249 2.33 -7.11 4.22
N ALA A 250 1.43 -6.50 4.98
CA ALA A 250 0.44 -7.23 5.76
C ALA A 250 -0.46 -8.08 4.87
N ALA A 251 -0.96 -7.54 3.75
CA ALA A 251 -1.75 -8.30 2.80
C ALA A 251 -0.96 -9.50 2.22
N THR A 252 0.33 -9.33 1.94
CA THR A 252 1.22 -10.42 1.49
C THR A 252 1.35 -11.50 2.57
N PHE A 253 1.52 -11.08 3.83
CA PHE A 253 1.61 -11.98 4.98
C PHE A 253 0.28 -12.72 5.23
N GLY A 254 -0.86 -12.03 5.11
CA GLY A 254 -2.20 -12.61 5.23
C GLY A 254 -2.59 -13.54 4.07
N GLN A 255 -1.99 -13.35 2.90
CA GLN A 255 -2.07 -14.29 1.77
C GLN A 255 -1.17 -15.53 1.97
N ALA A 256 -0.44 -15.62 3.08
CA ALA A 256 0.56 -16.66 3.33
C ALA A 256 1.60 -16.77 2.20
N ALA A 257 1.95 -15.64 1.56
CA ALA A 257 2.94 -15.55 0.51
C ALA A 257 4.31 -15.20 1.13
N PHE A 258 4.99 -16.20 1.70
CA PHE A 258 6.21 -16.02 2.50
C PHE A 258 7.49 -16.29 1.71
N ASP A 259 7.43 -17.09 0.66
CA ASP A 259 8.62 -17.56 -0.04
C ASP A 259 8.93 -16.73 -1.30
N ALA A 260 10.15 -16.88 -1.79
CA ALA A 260 10.58 -16.30 -3.05
C ALA A 260 9.72 -16.83 -4.22
N GLY A 261 9.24 -15.94 -5.09
CA GLY A 261 8.34 -16.23 -6.20
C GLY A 261 6.85 -16.31 -5.83
N GLU A 262 6.49 -16.33 -4.55
CA GLU A 262 5.10 -16.16 -4.14
C GLU A 262 4.67 -14.70 -4.27
N SER A 263 3.44 -14.50 -4.66
CA SER A 263 2.95 -13.16 -5.04
C SER A 263 1.53 -12.90 -4.60
N LYS A 264 1.24 -11.63 -4.36
CA LYS A 264 -0.13 -11.14 -4.17
C LYS A 264 -0.37 -9.87 -4.96
N ASN A 265 -1.61 -9.66 -5.39
CA ASN A 265 -2.05 -8.40 -5.98
C ASN A 265 -3.36 -7.95 -5.31
N THR A 266 -3.32 -6.78 -4.65
CA THR A 266 -4.50 -6.18 -4.04
C THR A 266 -5.18 -5.26 -5.05
N TYR A 267 -6.43 -5.56 -5.40
CA TYR A 267 -7.26 -4.81 -6.35
C TYR A 267 -8.18 -3.85 -5.59
N GLY A 268 -7.70 -2.64 -5.38
CA GLY A 268 -8.42 -1.54 -4.74
C GLY A 268 -8.71 -0.37 -5.68
N THR A 269 -8.57 0.86 -5.22
CA THR A 269 -8.60 2.09 -6.04
C THR A 269 -7.54 2.04 -7.13
N GLY A 270 -6.32 1.63 -6.76
CA GLY A 270 -5.25 1.13 -7.61
C GLY A 270 -4.93 -0.31 -7.27
N ASN A 271 -3.91 -0.90 -7.93
CA ASN A 271 -3.40 -2.22 -7.60
C ASN A 271 -2.00 -2.12 -7.01
N PHE A 272 -1.73 -3.03 -6.08
CA PHE A 272 -0.41 -3.16 -5.46
C PHE A 272 0.02 -4.63 -5.52
N LEU A 273 0.95 -4.90 -6.43
CA LEU A 273 1.50 -6.23 -6.64
C LEU A 273 2.84 -6.34 -5.89
N LEU A 274 2.96 -7.36 -5.04
CA LEU A 274 4.21 -7.73 -4.38
C LEU A 274 4.60 -9.16 -4.78
N VAL A 275 5.89 -9.35 -5.05
CA VAL A 275 6.48 -10.66 -5.31
C VAL A 275 7.67 -10.83 -4.39
N GLY A 276 7.64 -11.87 -3.54
CA GLY A 276 8.72 -12.19 -2.62
C GLY A 276 10.02 -12.53 -3.36
N THR A 277 11.15 -12.03 -2.85
CA THR A 277 12.50 -12.37 -3.31
C THR A 277 13.29 -13.17 -2.26
N GLY A 278 12.62 -13.58 -1.17
CA GLY A 278 13.27 -14.23 -0.04
C GLY A 278 14.20 -13.27 0.70
N THR A 279 15.35 -13.75 1.13
CA THR A 279 16.37 -12.94 1.82
C THR A 279 17.29 -12.17 0.87
N GLU A 280 17.06 -12.23 -0.43
CA GLU A 280 17.85 -11.56 -1.44
C GLU A 280 17.29 -10.16 -1.74
N ILE A 281 18.15 -9.14 -1.73
CA ILE A 281 17.82 -7.78 -2.14
C ILE A 281 17.96 -7.67 -3.66
N VAL A 282 16.87 -7.93 -4.39
CA VAL A 282 16.83 -7.73 -5.84
C VAL A 282 16.58 -6.25 -6.13
N ARG A 283 17.56 -5.57 -6.71
CA ARG A 283 17.43 -4.17 -7.11
C ARG A 283 16.85 -4.08 -8.51
N SER A 284 15.71 -3.39 -8.63
CA SER A 284 15.04 -3.27 -9.92
C SER A 284 15.76 -2.30 -10.85
N GLU A 285 15.98 -2.73 -12.09
CA GLU A 285 16.43 -1.90 -13.21
C GLU A 285 15.27 -1.52 -14.14
N ARG A 286 14.06 -2.05 -13.84
CA ARG A 286 12.87 -1.90 -14.69
C ARG A 286 11.75 -1.08 -14.06
N GLY A 287 12.09 -0.24 -13.07
CA GLY A 287 11.16 0.70 -12.48
C GLY A 287 10.23 0.10 -11.41
N LEU A 288 10.56 -1.07 -10.86
CA LEU A 288 9.88 -1.58 -9.69
C LEU A 288 10.49 -0.99 -8.41
N ILE A 289 9.79 -1.13 -7.32
CA ILE A 289 10.25 -0.78 -5.98
C ILE A 289 10.83 -2.04 -5.34
N THR A 290 12.03 -1.94 -4.75
CA THR A 290 12.54 -2.97 -3.84
C THR A 290 12.18 -2.55 -2.41
N THR A 291 11.54 -3.43 -1.66
CA THR A 291 11.03 -3.14 -0.31
C THR A 291 11.27 -4.32 0.62
N VAL A 292 11.22 -4.10 1.94
CA VAL A 292 11.18 -5.19 2.90
C VAL A 292 9.78 -5.78 2.93
N ALA A 293 9.67 -7.11 2.81
CA ALA A 293 8.40 -7.83 2.90
C ALA A 293 7.98 -8.07 4.35
N TYR A 294 8.90 -8.53 5.20
CA TYR A 294 8.72 -8.72 6.64
C TYR A 294 10.04 -9.11 7.32
N ARG A 295 10.06 -9.03 8.65
CA ARG A 295 11.09 -9.60 9.50
C ARG A 295 10.45 -10.22 10.74
N ILE A 296 10.86 -11.44 11.12
CA ILE A 296 10.36 -12.15 12.30
C ILE A 296 11.49 -12.19 13.35
N GLY A 297 11.23 -11.62 14.52
CA GLY A 297 12.23 -11.59 15.59
C GLY A 297 13.59 -11.08 15.10
N ASP A 298 14.64 -11.83 15.37
CA ASP A 298 16.02 -11.52 14.96
C ASP A 298 16.46 -12.25 13.66
N GLU A 299 15.53 -12.91 12.97
CA GLU A 299 15.81 -13.59 11.71
C GLU A 299 16.16 -12.59 10.60
N PRO A 300 16.84 -13.04 9.52
CA PRO A 300 17.06 -12.21 8.34
C PRO A 300 15.75 -11.65 7.78
N ALA A 301 15.77 -10.40 7.31
CA ALA A 301 14.62 -9.83 6.66
C ALA A 301 14.35 -10.49 5.31
N HIS A 302 13.09 -10.60 4.96
CA HIS A 302 12.61 -10.99 3.63
C HIS A 302 12.28 -9.75 2.83
N TYR A 303 12.56 -9.80 1.52
CA TYR A 303 12.39 -8.68 0.60
C TYR A 303 11.35 -9.02 -0.47
N ALA A 304 10.87 -7.99 -1.15
CA ALA A 304 9.96 -8.12 -2.27
C ALA A 304 10.22 -7.05 -3.33
N LEU A 305 9.87 -7.36 -4.57
CA LEU A 305 9.64 -6.38 -5.63
C LEU A 305 8.19 -5.94 -5.60
N GLU A 306 7.95 -4.64 -5.65
CA GLU A 306 6.61 -4.07 -5.68
C GLU A 306 6.38 -3.25 -6.94
N GLY A 307 5.23 -3.48 -7.57
CA GLY A 307 4.69 -2.62 -8.61
C GLY A 307 3.37 -2.00 -8.20
N SER A 308 3.32 -0.67 -8.19
CA SER A 308 2.12 0.09 -7.88
C SER A 308 1.45 0.55 -9.18
N ILE A 309 0.15 0.30 -9.30
CA ILE A 309 -0.71 0.70 -10.42
C ILE A 309 -1.71 1.71 -9.87
N ALA A 310 -1.64 2.96 -10.34
CA ALA A 310 -2.40 4.05 -9.74
C ALA A 310 -3.92 3.94 -9.93
N VAL A 311 -4.36 3.43 -11.08
CA VAL A 311 -5.76 3.51 -11.51
C VAL A 311 -6.26 2.15 -11.96
N THR A 312 -7.16 1.57 -11.15
CA THR A 312 -7.91 0.34 -11.48
C THR A 312 -9.37 0.46 -11.03
N GLY A 313 -9.70 0.29 -9.76
CA GLY A 313 -11.05 0.48 -9.24
C GLY A 313 -11.55 1.92 -9.40
N SER A 314 -10.66 2.90 -9.33
CA SER A 314 -11.00 4.30 -9.62
C SER A 314 -11.44 4.53 -11.07
N LEU A 315 -11.00 3.72 -12.04
CA LEU A 315 -11.53 3.75 -13.40
C LEU A 315 -12.99 3.30 -13.44
N VAL A 316 -13.36 2.26 -12.68
CA VAL A 316 -14.75 1.81 -12.59
C VAL A 316 -15.63 2.89 -11.95
N GLN A 317 -15.12 3.56 -10.90
CA GLN A 317 -15.82 4.71 -10.30
C GLN A 317 -15.98 5.85 -11.33
N TRP A 318 -14.96 6.13 -12.13
CA TRP A 318 -15.02 7.15 -13.18
C TRP A 318 -16.06 6.81 -14.27
N LEU A 319 -16.20 5.53 -14.65
CA LEU A 319 -17.26 5.08 -15.55
C LEU A 319 -18.66 5.32 -14.96
N ARG A 320 -18.81 5.22 -13.63
CA ARG A 320 -20.04 5.48 -12.91
C ARG A 320 -20.31 6.98 -12.76
N ASP A 321 -19.36 7.71 -12.17
CA ASP A 321 -19.59 9.07 -11.68
C ASP A 321 -19.41 10.15 -12.76
N ASN A 322 -18.48 9.94 -13.70
CA ASN A 322 -18.15 10.91 -14.74
C ASN A 322 -18.78 10.58 -16.10
N LEU A 323 -18.79 9.31 -16.52
CA LEU A 323 -19.43 8.91 -17.78
C LEU A 323 -20.89 8.49 -17.61
N GLY A 324 -21.31 8.05 -16.43
CA GLY A 324 -22.69 7.65 -16.16
C GLY A 324 -23.15 6.41 -16.96
N ILE A 325 -22.22 5.54 -17.40
CA ILE A 325 -22.56 4.36 -18.21
C ILE A 325 -22.95 3.14 -17.36
N ILE A 326 -22.70 3.19 -16.06
CA ILE A 326 -23.14 2.25 -15.01
C ILE A 326 -23.69 3.03 -13.83
N GLN A 327 -24.55 2.38 -13.01
CA GLN A 327 -25.16 3.01 -11.84
C GLN A 327 -24.39 2.69 -10.55
N ARG A 328 -23.85 1.46 -10.45
CA ARG A 328 -23.06 0.94 -9.34
C ARG A 328 -21.80 0.31 -9.90
N SER A 329 -20.75 0.24 -9.09
CA SER A 329 -19.46 -0.32 -9.52
C SER A 329 -19.56 -1.79 -9.97
N GLU A 330 -20.39 -2.59 -9.30
CA GLU A 330 -20.64 -4.00 -9.66
C GLU A 330 -21.36 -4.17 -11.01
N ASP A 331 -22.05 -3.16 -11.50
CA ASP A 331 -22.75 -3.22 -12.81
C ASP A 331 -21.77 -3.29 -14.01
N VAL A 332 -20.48 -2.97 -13.78
CA VAL A 332 -19.45 -2.98 -14.84
C VAL A 332 -19.28 -4.36 -15.47
N GLU A 333 -19.33 -5.43 -14.66
CA GLU A 333 -19.20 -6.81 -15.14
C GLU A 333 -20.36 -7.18 -16.05
N SER A 334 -21.60 -6.90 -15.62
CA SER A 334 -22.80 -7.16 -16.40
C SER A 334 -22.78 -6.38 -17.73
N LEU A 335 -22.33 -5.11 -17.70
CA LEU A 335 -22.21 -4.29 -18.91
C LEU A 335 -21.13 -4.83 -19.85
N ALA A 336 -19.95 -5.19 -19.32
CA ALA A 336 -18.85 -5.79 -20.09
C ALA A 336 -19.24 -7.16 -20.69
N GLY A 337 -20.10 -7.92 -19.99
CA GLY A 337 -20.63 -9.21 -20.44
C GLY A 337 -21.67 -9.11 -21.57
N THR A 338 -22.11 -7.91 -21.96
CA THR A 338 -22.98 -7.73 -23.14
C THR A 338 -22.27 -7.87 -24.47
N VAL A 339 -20.94 -8.02 -24.45
CA VAL A 339 -20.08 -8.16 -25.64
C VAL A 339 -19.06 -9.28 -25.43
N ASP A 340 -18.61 -9.91 -26.50
CA ASP A 340 -17.69 -11.06 -26.45
C ASP A 340 -16.24 -10.65 -26.18
N ASP A 341 -15.84 -9.45 -26.64
CA ASP A 341 -14.48 -8.91 -26.50
C ASP A 341 -14.50 -7.38 -26.34
N ASN A 342 -13.32 -6.74 -26.36
CA ASN A 342 -13.19 -5.28 -26.27
C ASN A 342 -13.43 -4.54 -27.60
N GLY A 343 -13.83 -5.21 -28.67
CA GLY A 343 -14.07 -4.63 -29.99
C GLY A 343 -12.83 -3.97 -30.62
N GLY A 344 -11.63 -4.31 -30.16
CA GLY A 344 -10.37 -3.67 -30.56
C GLY A 344 -10.09 -2.35 -29.82
N ALA A 345 -10.93 -1.95 -28.87
CA ALA A 345 -10.71 -0.76 -28.06
C ALA A 345 -9.80 -1.08 -26.83
N TYR A 346 -8.87 -0.19 -26.52
CA TYR A 346 -7.99 -0.29 -25.36
C TYR A 346 -8.10 1.00 -24.55
N PHE A 347 -8.26 0.85 -23.23
CA PHE A 347 -8.30 1.98 -22.32
C PHE A 347 -7.01 2.02 -21.50
N VAL A 348 -6.20 3.07 -21.64
CA VAL A 348 -5.03 3.34 -20.81
C VAL A 348 -5.42 4.35 -19.74
N PRO A 349 -5.57 3.95 -18.46
CA PRO A 349 -6.15 4.81 -17.43
C PRO A 349 -5.10 5.69 -16.73
N ALA A 350 -4.28 6.41 -17.49
CA ALA A 350 -3.22 7.27 -16.96
C ALA A 350 -3.76 8.63 -16.47
N PHE A 351 -4.75 8.65 -15.56
CA PHE A 351 -5.42 9.88 -15.12
C PHE A 351 -4.46 10.85 -14.42
N SER A 352 -3.47 10.33 -13.70
CA SER A 352 -2.42 11.11 -13.02
C SER A 352 -1.02 10.64 -13.45
N GLY A 353 -0.89 10.21 -14.70
CA GLY A 353 0.32 9.56 -15.19
C GLY A 353 0.28 8.05 -15.05
N LEU A 354 1.37 7.39 -15.45
CA LEU A 354 1.60 5.95 -15.28
C LEU A 354 2.67 5.75 -14.21
N PHE A 355 2.40 4.84 -13.25
CA PHE A 355 3.33 4.42 -12.21
C PHE A 355 4.21 3.26 -12.72
N ALA A 356 4.57 2.35 -11.85
CA ALA A 356 5.41 1.21 -12.22
C ALA A 356 4.82 0.40 -13.39
N PRO A 357 5.65 -0.07 -14.32
CA PRO A 357 7.09 0.14 -14.42
C PRO A 357 7.48 1.42 -15.20
N TYR A 358 6.53 2.22 -15.64
CA TYR A 358 6.74 3.31 -16.60
C TYR A 358 7.28 4.61 -15.98
N TRP A 359 6.78 5.00 -14.81
CA TRP A 359 7.07 6.27 -14.12
C TRP A 359 6.96 7.50 -15.05
N ARG A 360 5.83 7.59 -15.77
CA ARG A 360 5.54 8.66 -16.76
C ARG A 360 4.47 9.61 -16.24
N PRO A 361 4.86 10.71 -15.57
CA PRO A 361 3.93 11.72 -15.04
C PRO A 361 3.27 12.55 -16.15
N ASP A 362 3.86 12.56 -17.35
CA ASP A 362 3.37 13.24 -18.54
C ASP A 362 2.23 12.48 -19.26
N ALA A 363 2.06 11.18 -19.00
CA ALA A 363 1.00 10.40 -19.59
C ALA A 363 -0.39 10.86 -19.12
N ARG A 364 -1.40 10.73 -19.99
CA ARG A 364 -2.81 10.95 -19.64
C ARG A 364 -3.67 9.82 -20.18
N GLY A 365 -4.89 9.68 -19.59
CA GLY A 365 -5.83 8.65 -19.98
C GLY A 365 -6.15 8.69 -21.46
N ALA A 366 -6.11 7.52 -22.11
CA ALA A 366 -6.39 7.39 -23.53
C ALA A 366 -7.32 6.20 -23.82
N LEU A 367 -8.31 6.41 -24.67
CA LEU A 367 -9.15 5.36 -25.23
C LEU A 367 -8.89 5.29 -26.73
N VAL A 368 -8.30 4.21 -27.20
CA VAL A 368 -7.85 4.04 -28.58
C VAL A 368 -8.49 2.83 -29.25
N GLY A 369 -8.43 2.74 -30.58
CA GLY A 369 -9.01 1.62 -31.36
C GLY A 369 -10.52 1.73 -31.61
N LEU A 370 -11.12 2.91 -31.41
CA LEU A 370 -12.54 3.14 -31.59
C LEU A 370 -12.95 3.01 -33.05
N THR A 371 -14.01 2.25 -33.29
CA THR A 371 -14.75 2.16 -34.56
C THR A 371 -16.24 2.35 -34.28
N ARG A 372 -17.07 2.43 -35.33
CA ARG A 372 -18.54 2.51 -35.17
C ARG A 372 -19.15 1.25 -34.52
N TYR A 373 -18.42 0.15 -34.45
CA TYR A 373 -18.82 -1.09 -33.80
C TYR A 373 -18.74 -0.97 -32.28
N VAL A 374 -17.78 -0.20 -31.74
CA VAL A 374 -17.55 -0.07 -30.32
C VAL A 374 -18.72 0.64 -29.64
N ASN A 375 -19.25 0.02 -28.60
CA ASN A 375 -20.34 0.54 -27.77
C ASN A 375 -19.91 0.57 -26.30
N LYS A 376 -20.82 0.96 -25.38
CA LYS A 376 -20.53 1.07 -23.94
C LYS A 376 -20.09 -0.25 -23.28
N GLY A 377 -20.53 -1.40 -23.77
CA GLY A 377 -20.10 -2.72 -23.31
C GLY A 377 -18.61 -2.96 -23.60
N HIS A 378 -18.16 -2.62 -24.81
CA HIS A 378 -16.75 -2.73 -25.19
C HIS A 378 -15.87 -1.76 -24.37
N ILE A 379 -16.37 -0.56 -24.05
CA ILE A 379 -15.65 0.40 -23.19
C ILE A 379 -15.50 -0.15 -21.76
N ALA A 380 -16.59 -0.68 -21.18
CA ALA A 380 -16.57 -1.31 -19.88
C ALA A 380 -15.60 -2.50 -19.84
N ARG A 381 -15.60 -3.32 -20.89
CA ARG A 381 -14.68 -4.45 -21.06
C ARG A 381 -13.22 -3.99 -21.16
N ALA A 382 -12.92 -3.01 -21.98
CA ALA A 382 -11.59 -2.43 -22.12
C ALA A 382 -11.08 -1.82 -20.78
N ALA A 383 -11.99 -1.25 -20.00
CA ALA A 383 -11.66 -0.74 -18.67
C ALA A 383 -11.28 -1.86 -17.68
N LEU A 384 -12.02 -2.97 -17.63
CA LEU A 384 -11.64 -4.13 -16.81
C LEU A 384 -10.34 -4.77 -17.29
N GLU A 385 -10.20 -4.99 -18.59
CA GLU A 385 -9.00 -5.58 -19.20
C GLU A 385 -7.75 -4.72 -18.95
N SER A 386 -7.88 -3.39 -18.81
CA SER A 386 -6.76 -2.49 -18.54
C SER A 386 -6.08 -2.78 -17.20
N ALA A 387 -6.83 -3.18 -16.17
CA ALA A 387 -6.26 -3.58 -14.88
C ALA A 387 -5.37 -4.83 -15.02
N ALA A 388 -5.82 -5.80 -15.80
CA ALA A 388 -5.09 -7.03 -16.05
C ALA A 388 -3.83 -6.80 -16.91
N PHE A 389 -3.91 -5.94 -17.91
CA PHE A 389 -2.74 -5.58 -18.72
C PHE A 389 -1.66 -4.85 -17.92
N GLN A 390 -2.03 -3.88 -17.08
CA GLN A 390 -1.09 -3.18 -16.21
C GLN A 390 -0.43 -4.16 -15.22
N THR A 391 -1.19 -5.11 -14.66
CA THR A 391 -0.64 -6.17 -13.80
C THR A 391 0.38 -7.01 -14.56
N ARG A 392 0.12 -7.35 -15.83
CA ARG A 392 1.08 -8.06 -16.67
C ARG A 392 2.36 -7.23 -16.91
N ASP A 393 2.24 -5.93 -17.16
CA ASP A 393 3.41 -5.04 -17.30
C ASP A 393 4.33 -5.13 -16.09
N VAL A 394 3.75 -5.14 -14.88
CA VAL A 394 4.50 -5.26 -13.62
C VAL A 394 5.15 -6.65 -13.50
N ILE A 395 4.40 -7.72 -13.77
CA ILE A 395 4.93 -9.10 -13.66
C ILE A 395 6.06 -9.35 -14.66
N GLU A 396 5.96 -8.85 -15.89
CA GLU A 396 7.07 -8.94 -16.86
C GLU A 396 8.33 -8.22 -16.36
N ALA A 397 8.17 -7.07 -15.69
CA ALA A 397 9.29 -6.37 -15.07
C ALA A 397 9.89 -7.18 -13.90
N VAL A 398 9.03 -7.80 -13.05
CA VAL A 398 9.49 -8.68 -11.95
C VAL A 398 10.32 -9.84 -12.48
N ILE A 399 9.81 -10.55 -13.49
CA ILE A 399 10.50 -11.70 -14.10
C ILE A 399 11.84 -11.27 -14.69
N ALA A 400 11.88 -10.12 -15.35
CA ALA A 400 13.10 -9.60 -15.98
C ALA A 400 14.16 -9.16 -14.97
N ASP A 401 13.76 -8.66 -13.78
CA ASP A 401 14.68 -8.22 -12.72
C ASP A 401 15.13 -9.37 -11.80
N SER A 402 14.24 -10.29 -11.45
CA SER A 402 14.49 -11.36 -10.48
C SER A 402 14.84 -12.72 -11.12
N GLY A 403 14.47 -12.93 -12.39
CA GLY A 403 14.54 -14.23 -13.04
C GLY A 403 13.51 -15.26 -12.51
N GLN A 404 12.66 -14.87 -11.55
CA GLN A 404 11.68 -15.76 -10.93
C GLN A 404 10.42 -15.84 -11.77
N GLN A 405 9.93 -17.07 -11.98
CA GLN A 405 8.63 -17.33 -12.60
C GLN A 405 7.58 -17.49 -11.50
N LEU A 406 6.43 -16.84 -11.68
CA LEU A 406 5.31 -16.99 -10.76
C LEU A 406 4.55 -18.28 -11.08
N ALA A 407 4.30 -19.11 -10.07
CA ALA A 407 3.48 -20.31 -10.23
C ALA A 407 1.99 -19.97 -10.27
N GLU A 408 1.56 -18.96 -9.51
CA GLU A 408 0.19 -18.44 -9.43
C GLU A 408 0.22 -16.98 -8.96
N LEU A 409 -0.89 -16.27 -9.15
CA LEU A 409 -1.11 -14.94 -8.58
C LEU A 409 -2.23 -14.99 -7.56
N ARG A 410 -1.92 -14.79 -6.28
CA ARG A 410 -2.95 -14.62 -5.24
C ARG A 410 -3.51 -13.20 -5.30
N VAL A 411 -4.82 -13.07 -5.16
CA VAL A 411 -5.51 -11.79 -5.33
C VAL A 411 -6.45 -11.50 -4.16
N ASP A 412 -6.56 -10.22 -3.81
CA ASP A 412 -7.51 -9.71 -2.82
C ASP A 412 -8.00 -8.31 -3.18
N GLY A 413 -8.85 -7.73 -2.34
CA GLY A 413 -9.46 -6.43 -2.58
C GLY A 413 -10.81 -6.52 -3.31
N GLY A 414 -11.54 -5.39 -3.31
CA GLY A 414 -12.94 -5.35 -3.71
C GLY A 414 -13.25 -5.76 -5.15
N MET A 415 -12.32 -5.48 -6.09
CA MET A 415 -12.52 -5.82 -7.51
C MET A 415 -12.37 -7.32 -7.81
N THR A 416 -11.79 -8.12 -6.90
CA THR A 416 -11.61 -9.56 -7.13
C THR A 416 -12.93 -10.35 -7.13
N ARG A 417 -14.03 -9.72 -6.72
CA ARG A 417 -15.38 -10.27 -6.86
C ARG A 417 -15.87 -10.33 -8.31
N ASN A 418 -15.21 -9.61 -9.22
CA ASN A 418 -15.49 -9.62 -10.65
C ASN A 418 -14.79 -10.82 -11.27
N ASP A 419 -15.54 -11.89 -11.51
CA ASP A 419 -14.99 -13.15 -12.04
C ASP A 419 -14.51 -13.00 -13.50
N MET A 420 -15.12 -12.11 -14.29
CA MET A 420 -14.66 -11.81 -15.65
C MET A 420 -13.26 -11.18 -15.63
N LEU A 421 -13.01 -10.24 -14.72
CA LEU A 421 -11.68 -9.65 -14.55
C LEU A 421 -10.67 -10.71 -14.10
N MET A 422 -11.02 -11.55 -13.13
CA MET A 422 -10.11 -12.59 -12.62
C MET A 422 -9.78 -13.63 -13.69
N GLN A 423 -10.76 -14.06 -14.47
CA GLN A 423 -10.52 -14.96 -15.61
C GLN A 423 -9.62 -14.31 -16.66
N PHE A 424 -9.91 -13.06 -17.03
CA PHE A 424 -9.07 -12.35 -17.99
C PHE A 424 -7.64 -12.11 -17.46
N GLN A 425 -7.50 -11.89 -16.16
CA GLN A 425 -6.19 -11.77 -15.52
C GLN A 425 -5.40 -13.08 -15.65
N ALA A 426 -6.02 -14.23 -15.39
CA ALA A 426 -5.37 -15.53 -15.58
C ALA A 426 -5.01 -15.75 -17.06
N ASP A 427 -5.92 -15.43 -17.96
CA ASP A 427 -5.74 -15.57 -19.40
C ASP A 427 -4.57 -14.73 -19.93
N ILE A 428 -4.48 -13.46 -19.51
CA ILE A 428 -3.45 -12.55 -20.03
C ILE A 428 -2.07 -12.79 -19.39
N LEU A 429 -2.01 -13.33 -18.17
CA LEU A 429 -0.77 -13.75 -17.54
C LEU A 429 -0.29 -15.12 -18.02
N GLY A 430 -1.22 -16.05 -18.27
CA GLY A 430 -0.93 -17.45 -18.59
C GLY A 430 -0.57 -18.27 -17.37
N ILE A 431 -0.96 -17.81 -16.17
CA ILE A 431 -0.80 -18.51 -14.89
C ILE A 431 -2.13 -18.46 -14.12
N PRO A 432 -2.38 -19.40 -13.18
CA PRO A 432 -3.57 -19.36 -12.34
C PRO A 432 -3.67 -18.08 -11.52
N VAL A 433 -4.90 -17.57 -11.36
CA VAL A 433 -5.24 -16.51 -10.41
C VAL A 433 -6.10 -17.12 -9.31
N VAL A 434 -5.74 -16.86 -8.05
CA VAL A 434 -6.34 -17.54 -6.88
C VAL A 434 -6.84 -16.51 -5.89
N ARG A 435 -8.14 -16.59 -5.58
CA ARG A 435 -8.82 -15.75 -4.58
C ARG A 435 -9.01 -16.53 -3.29
N PRO A 436 -8.65 -15.98 -2.09
CA PRO A 436 -8.86 -16.64 -0.81
C PRO A 436 -10.29 -16.45 -0.30
N THR A 437 -10.69 -17.32 0.64
CA THR A 437 -11.98 -17.20 1.36
C THR A 437 -12.02 -15.97 2.26
N VAL A 438 -10.91 -15.60 2.89
CA VAL A 438 -10.79 -14.41 3.72
C VAL A 438 -10.24 -13.27 2.87
N VAL A 439 -11.09 -12.31 2.53
CA VAL A 439 -10.73 -11.18 1.66
C VAL A 439 -10.07 -10.01 2.43
N GLU A 440 -10.16 -9.99 3.76
CA GLU A 440 -9.54 -8.98 4.65
C GLU A 440 -8.08 -9.39 4.98
N THR A 441 -7.31 -9.67 3.94
CA THR A 441 -5.95 -10.20 4.05
C THR A 441 -4.98 -9.24 4.73
N THR A 442 -5.18 -7.94 4.59
CA THR A 442 -4.37 -6.90 5.26
C THR A 442 -4.47 -7.01 6.78
N ALA A 443 -5.69 -7.00 7.33
CA ALA A 443 -5.90 -7.14 8.76
C ALA A 443 -5.46 -8.53 9.26
N LEU A 444 -5.74 -9.59 8.49
CA LEU A 444 -5.34 -10.95 8.81
C LEU A 444 -3.81 -11.08 8.92
N GLY A 445 -3.06 -10.44 8.02
CA GLY A 445 -1.60 -10.45 8.04
C GLY A 445 -1.01 -9.80 9.29
N ALA A 446 -1.58 -8.66 9.72
CA ALA A 446 -1.18 -8.04 10.98
C ALA A 446 -1.51 -8.94 12.19
N ALA A 447 -2.68 -9.61 12.18
CA ALA A 447 -3.04 -10.58 13.20
C ALA A 447 -2.08 -11.78 13.19
N TYR A 448 -1.73 -12.31 12.02
CA TYR A 448 -0.77 -13.41 11.89
C TYR A 448 0.59 -13.05 12.43
N ALA A 449 1.13 -11.87 12.12
CA ALA A 449 2.41 -11.41 12.67
C ALA A 449 2.37 -11.31 14.19
N ALA A 450 1.30 -10.76 14.76
CA ALA A 450 1.13 -10.66 16.21
C ALA A 450 0.95 -12.04 16.86
N GLY A 451 0.12 -12.90 16.29
CA GLY A 451 -0.14 -14.25 16.82
C GLY A 451 1.09 -15.15 16.75
N LEU A 452 1.94 -15.01 15.72
CA LEU A 452 3.23 -15.69 15.65
C LEU A 452 4.14 -15.29 16.81
N ALA A 453 4.27 -13.99 17.06
CA ALA A 453 5.11 -13.46 18.13
C ALA A 453 4.60 -13.81 19.54
N THR A 454 3.29 -14.02 19.71
CA THR A 454 2.67 -14.38 21.00
C THR A 454 2.40 -15.88 21.16
N GLY A 455 2.72 -16.69 20.13
CA GLY A 455 2.61 -18.15 20.18
C GLY A 455 1.17 -18.68 20.01
N VAL A 456 0.25 -17.89 19.45
CA VAL A 456 -1.07 -18.37 19.01
C VAL A 456 -0.90 -19.33 17.83
N TRP A 457 0.01 -18.99 16.92
CA TRP A 457 0.46 -19.86 15.84
C TRP A 457 1.96 -20.12 16.00
N GLY A 458 2.38 -21.35 15.76
CA GLY A 458 3.73 -21.81 16.04
C GLY A 458 4.72 -21.64 14.89
N SER A 459 4.23 -21.46 13.64
CA SER A 459 5.09 -21.39 12.46
C SER A 459 4.37 -20.79 11.26
N LEU A 460 5.16 -20.39 10.23
CA LEU A 460 4.62 -19.96 8.93
C LEU A 460 3.85 -21.10 8.22
N ASP A 461 4.27 -22.34 8.39
CA ASP A 461 3.57 -23.50 7.82
C ASP A 461 2.17 -23.69 8.42
N GLU A 462 2.01 -23.41 9.71
CA GLU A 462 0.70 -23.41 10.35
C GLU A 462 -0.19 -22.30 9.78
N LEU A 463 0.35 -21.10 9.56
CA LEU A 463 -0.38 -20.02 8.90
C LEU A 463 -0.80 -20.39 7.46
N ARG A 464 0.09 -21.05 6.70
CA ARG A 464 -0.26 -21.60 5.37
C ARG A 464 -1.40 -22.60 5.44
N ALA A 465 -1.44 -23.42 6.48
CA ALA A 465 -2.50 -24.41 6.67
C ALA A 465 -3.87 -23.78 6.97
N HIS A 466 -3.93 -22.54 7.43
CA HIS A 466 -5.18 -21.77 7.60
C HIS A 466 -5.65 -21.07 6.33
N TRP A 467 -4.74 -20.81 5.38
CA TRP A 467 -5.12 -20.18 4.11
C TRP A 467 -6.03 -21.15 3.30
N ARG A 468 -7.13 -20.64 2.79
CA ARG A 468 -8.12 -21.41 2.03
C ARG A 468 -8.47 -20.70 0.73
N GLU A 469 -8.44 -21.46 -0.36
CA GLU A 469 -8.89 -21.02 -1.67
C GLU A 469 -10.42 -20.92 -1.69
N ASP A 470 -10.95 -19.80 -2.22
CA ASP A 470 -12.36 -19.62 -2.57
C ASP A 470 -12.59 -19.95 -4.05
N ALA A 471 -11.76 -19.37 -4.92
CA ALA A 471 -11.87 -19.57 -6.35
C ALA A 471 -10.50 -19.57 -7.04
N ARG A 472 -10.37 -20.43 -8.04
CA ARG A 472 -9.20 -20.55 -8.91
C ARG A 472 -9.61 -20.35 -10.36
N PHE A 473 -8.92 -19.44 -11.04
CA PHE A 473 -9.13 -19.13 -12.45
C PHE A 473 -7.92 -19.63 -13.25
N GLU A 474 -8.13 -20.70 -13.99
CA GLU A 474 -7.09 -21.27 -14.86
C GLU A 474 -7.05 -20.52 -16.20
N PRO A 475 -5.85 -20.29 -16.78
CA PRO A 475 -5.72 -19.64 -18.08
C PRO A 475 -6.36 -20.50 -19.19
N ARG A 476 -7.18 -19.85 -20.02
CA ARG A 476 -7.91 -20.50 -21.13
C ARG A 476 -7.51 -19.93 -22.50
N MET A 477 -6.86 -18.75 -22.51
CA MET A 477 -6.46 -18.06 -23.73
C MET A 477 -5.19 -18.68 -24.30
N GLU A 478 -5.22 -18.99 -25.59
CA GLU A 478 -4.05 -19.49 -26.32
C GLU A 478 -2.91 -18.44 -26.32
N GLU A 479 -1.67 -18.91 -26.31
CA GLU A 479 -0.48 -18.06 -26.18
C GLU A 479 -0.37 -17.02 -27.31
N GLU A 480 -0.71 -17.38 -28.53
CA GLU A 480 -0.67 -16.47 -29.69
C GLU A 480 -1.64 -15.30 -29.51
N GLU A 481 -2.88 -15.59 -29.08
CA GLU A 481 -3.90 -14.56 -28.81
C GLU A 481 -3.48 -13.67 -27.63
N ARG A 482 -2.97 -14.26 -26.55
CA ARG A 482 -2.43 -13.54 -25.38
C ARG A 482 -1.32 -12.57 -25.81
N ALA A 483 -0.35 -13.05 -26.59
CA ALA A 483 0.73 -12.22 -27.10
C ALA A 483 0.22 -11.12 -28.04
N ARG A 484 -0.77 -11.41 -28.90
CA ARG A 484 -1.40 -10.43 -29.78
C ARG A 484 -2.07 -9.31 -29.01
N ARG A 485 -2.91 -9.63 -28.01
CA ARG A 485 -3.63 -8.64 -27.19
C ARG A 485 -2.64 -7.78 -26.41
N TYR A 486 -1.62 -8.38 -25.85
CA TYR A 486 -0.62 -7.63 -25.09
C TYR A 486 0.22 -6.69 -25.97
N ARG A 487 0.60 -7.10 -27.18
CA ARG A 487 1.24 -6.17 -28.14
C ARG A 487 0.36 -4.96 -28.46
N MET A 488 -0.96 -5.17 -28.60
CA MET A 488 -1.89 -4.07 -28.84
C MET A 488 -2.03 -3.15 -27.61
N TRP A 489 -2.01 -3.72 -26.40
CA TRP A 489 -1.94 -2.94 -25.16
C TRP A 489 -0.69 -2.07 -25.12
N LYS A 490 0.50 -2.62 -25.34
CA LYS A 490 1.76 -1.84 -25.39
C LYS A 490 1.68 -0.71 -26.41
N LYS A 491 1.08 -0.95 -27.56
CA LYS A 491 0.81 0.10 -28.57
C LYS A 491 -0.16 1.16 -28.05
N ALA A 492 -1.20 0.78 -27.31
CA ALA A 492 -2.13 1.74 -26.70
C ALA A 492 -1.41 2.62 -25.67
N VAL A 493 -0.57 2.04 -24.80
CA VAL A 493 0.24 2.77 -23.85
C VAL A 493 1.08 3.86 -24.52
N THR A 494 1.73 3.58 -25.66
CA THR A 494 2.52 4.60 -26.37
C THR A 494 1.69 5.80 -26.86
N LYS A 495 0.36 5.66 -26.95
CA LYS A 495 -0.53 6.76 -27.36
C LYS A 495 -0.95 7.67 -26.19
N SER A 496 -0.68 7.27 -24.97
CA SER A 496 -0.96 8.06 -23.77
C SER A 496 0.25 8.86 -23.28
N LEU A 497 1.45 8.58 -23.82
CA LEU A 497 2.70 9.22 -23.44
C LEU A 497 2.86 10.60 -24.12
N ASP A 498 3.73 11.42 -23.53
CA ASP A 498 4.09 12.76 -24.06
C ASP A 498 2.86 13.68 -24.26
N TRP A 499 1.83 13.50 -23.39
CA TRP A 499 0.60 14.28 -23.47
C TRP A 499 0.71 15.64 -22.80
N VAL A 500 1.47 15.73 -21.71
CA VAL A 500 1.68 16.97 -20.96
C VAL A 500 3.01 17.58 -21.37
N ASP A 501 2.96 18.68 -22.10
CA ASP A 501 4.14 19.48 -22.45
C ASP A 501 4.70 20.22 -21.24
N ASP A 502 6.00 20.50 -21.23
CA ASP A 502 6.67 21.22 -20.13
C ASP A 502 6.06 22.64 -19.89
N ASP A 503 5.57 23.28 -20.94
CA ASP A 503 4.85 24.56 -20.83
C ASP A 503 3.51 24.42 -20.08
N ALA A 504 2.81 23.29 -20.21
CA ALA A 504 1.56 23.01 -19.52
C ALA A 504 1.77 22.71 -18.02
N ARG A 505 2.93 22.16 -17.64
CA ARG A 505 3.31 21.98 -16.22
C ARG A 505 3.45 23.33 -15.51
N THR A 506 3.99 24.32 -16.18
CA THR A 506 4.13 25.69 -15.66
C THR A 506 2.76 26.35 -15.45
N LEU A 507 1.81 26.14 -16.35
CA LEU A 507 0.46 26.74 -16.26
C LEU A 507 -0.42 26.08 -15.16
N MET A 508 -0.22 24.82 -14.83
CA MET A 508 -0.93 24.15 -13.72
C MET A 508 -0.35 24.50 -12.34
N GLY A 509 0.89 25.00 -12.29
CA GLY A 509 1.56 25.47 -11.06
C GLY A 509 1.45 26.96 -10.77
N THR A 510 0.93 27.78 -11.71
CA THR A 510 0.97 29.26 -11.62
C THR A 510 -0.39 29.95 -11.46
N THR A 511 -1.45 29.24 -11.04
CA THR A 511 -2.69 29.90 -10.65
C THR A 511 -2.81 30.03 -9.14
N GLY A 512 -2.26 31.11 -8.60
CA GLY A 512 -2.68 31.69 -7.35
C GLY A 512 -1.60 32.56 -6.71
N PRO A 513 -1.96 33.78 -6.26
CA PRO A 513 -1.27 34.38 -5.15
C PRO A 513 -1.68 33.70 -3.82
#